data_5fffa559f73ca365b3a4d627e37f38cc
#
_entry.id   5fffa559f73ca365b3a4d627e37f38cc
#
_cell.length_a   1.000
_cell.length_b   1.000
_cell.length_c   1.000
_cell.angle_alpha   90.00
_cell.angle_beta   90.00
_cell.angle_gamma   90.00
#
_symmetry.space_group_name_H-M   'P 1'
#
loop_
_entity.id
_entity.type
_entity.pdbx_description
1 polymer ?
#
loop_
_entity_poly.entity_id
_entity_poly.type
_entity_poly.pdbx_seq_one_letter_code
_entity_poly.pdbx_strand_id
1 'polypeptide(L)'
;MPDVATFAVDKGFWYSIPEQLRSSVVVGSIVRVPLSGRKVRGFVVEIGGSRDAKLKDIVALSSQIPVFDGELLKSLRWAASHYVAPLSVLLDRASPPNLPLEEQAPQLEVTSPMGSGHPLEDVARVVATGRRRPTMALIGRWQSLDWLGALAPVLHAGRSVLVVTATEAEATSIGGIASAQGLPVTVVAGEVARHLTKSWAFAQQPGRLIVGTPRVSSWQIAGLSLVVVLEEGRRAMKDRQTPTIHVRDLMITRSRIEGFSLVFFGPTPSVEVLAAGPEVVKHGARAWPLVEVVDRSEDPPGAGLLSDRTVSALKAMQTDGRRSFLFSHRRSSDASMRCVVCRRVRQCTSCGSRIGREPACRRCGREAGSCETCAGTSFEEMGSVPERLAVEVNRRLGGDVAGLHPTEKQISVGTERDLASLPPMPLVVAVDVDGLMLGHNYRTSEEALRILARLANVVESGTGRRMMAQTSLPDAPLVVALRRGDPVPYLEGLLGERARFGFPPASEMMAVEVRGESSPDDFDRDLRALGEATYLGPAESARGWRWLIQGSLGPVKLGLRPLIQRWRESGATVRIDADPIDL
;
A
#
# COMPACT_ATOMS: atom_id res chain seq x y z
N MET A 1 -7.70 -28.57 5.08
CA MET A 1 -6.78 -27.89 4.12
C MET A 1 -5.35 -28.09 4.60
N PRO A 2 -4.50 -28.90 3.94
CA PRO A 2 -3.08 -28.98 4.27
C PRO A 2 -2.37 -27.65 4.07
N ASP A 3 -1.41 -27.36 4.93
CA ASP A 3 -0.58 -26.15 4.84
C ASP A 3 0.58 -26.38 3.83
N VAL A 4 0.22 -26.37 2.55
CA VAL A 4 1.13 -26.57 1.42
C VAL A 4 0.77 -25.56 0.33
N ALA A 5 1.72 -24.70 -0.02
CA ALA A 5 1.52 -23.56 -0.94
C ALA A 5 1.43 -23.98 -2.42
N THR A 6 0.45 -24.85 -2.75
CA THR A 6 0.23 -25.33 -4.13
C THR A 6 -1.26 -25.48 -4.44
N PHE A 7 -1.64 -25.23 -5.68
CA PHE A 7 -3.00 -25.46 -6.17
C PHE A 7 -3.38 -26.95 -6.24
N ALA A 8 -2.41 -27.86 -6.33
CA ALA A 8 -2.65 -29.30 -6.39
C ALA A 8 -3.45 -29.85 -5.20
N VAL A 9 -3.28 -29.26 -4.02
CA VAL A 9 -3.98 -29.66 -2.79
C VAL A 9 -4.99 -28.61 -2.29
N ASP A 10 -5.25 -27.57 -3.06
CA ASP A 10 -6.11 -26.43 -2.67
C ASP A 10 -7.60 -26.78 -2.59
N LYS A 11 -8.00 -27.93 -3.08
CA LYS A 11 -9.36 -28.48 -2.92
C LYS A 11 -9.66 -28.99 -1.50
N GLY A 12 -8.63 -29.11 -0.65
CA GLY A 12 -8.76 -29.70 0.67
C GLY A 12 -8.93 -31.21 0.64
N PHE A 13 -9.00 -31.82 1.83
CA PHE A 13 -9.23 -33.24 2.02
C PHE A 13 -10.10 -33.46 3.25
N TRP A 14 -10.92 -34.51 3.22
CA TRP A 14 -11.71 -34.94 4.35
C TRP A 14 -10.91 -35.89 5.25
N TYR A 15 -11.04 -35.71 6.56
CA TYR A 15 -10.43 -36.53 7.60
C TYR A 15 -11.48 -36.83 8.67
N SER A 16 -11.37 -37.97 9.32
CA SER A 16 -12.16 -38.31 10.48
C SER A 16 -11.63 -37.58 11.72
N ILE A 17 -12.54 -37.12 12.58
CA ILE A 17 -12.19 -36.51 13.88
C ILE A 17 -12.33 -37.57 14.96
N PRO A 18 -11.24 -38.01 15.60
CA PRO A 18 -11.29 -38.96 16.73
C PRO A 18 -12.21 -38.44 17.83
N GLU A 19 -12.91 -39.36 18.51
CA GLU A 19 -13.93 -39.01 19.52
C GLU A 19 -13.42 -38.05 20.59
N GLN A 20 -12.21 -38.26 21.07
CA GLN A 20 -11.53 -37.43 22.08
C GLN A 20 -11.21 -35.98 21.59
N LEU A 21 -11.26 -35.69 20.31
CA LEU A 21 -11.01 -34.36 19.73
C LEU A 21 -12.28 -33.67 19.24
N ARG A 22 -13.46 -34.34 19.26
CA ARG A 22 -14.69 -33.82 18.67
C ARG A 22 -15.15 -32.49 19.30
N SER A 23 -15.01 -32.34 20.59
CA SER A 23 -15.42 -31.10 21.28
C SER A 23 -14.45 -29.94 21.09
N SER A 24 -13.21 -30.22 20.69
CA SER A 24 -12.13 -29.23 20.62
C SER A 24 -11.80 -28.80 19.18
N VAL A 25 -12.18 -29.58 18.17
CA VAL A 25 -11.91 -29.27 16.77
C VAL A 25 -13.05 -28.42 16.22
N VAL A 26 -12.72 -27.18 15.82
CA VAL A 26 -13.65 -26.22 15.21
C VAL A 26 -13.06 -25.69 13.89
N VAL A 27 -13.87 -24.98 13.10
CA VAL A 27 -13.35 -24.23 11.94
C VAL A 27 -12.29 -23.25 12.43
N GLY A 28 -11.14 -23.22 11.75
CA GLY A 28 -9.97 -22.43 12.16
C GLY A 28 -8.95 -23.19 13.04
N SER A 29 -9.27 -24.39 13.52
CA SER A 29 -8.30 -25.21 14.27
C SER A 29 -7.09 -25.59 13.42
N ILE A 30 -5.90 -25.54 14.04
CA ILE A 30 -4.66 -26.05 13.46
C ILE A 30 -4.51 -27.52 13.86
N VAL A 31 -4.40 -28.39 12.88
CA VAL A 31 -4.32 -29.85 13.08
C VAL A 31 -3.09 -30.45 12.42
N ARG A 32 -2.71 -31.64 12.85
CA ARG A 32 -1.75 -32.52 12.13
C ARG A 32 -2.53 -33.59 11.39
N VAL A 33 -2.28 -33.70 10.09
CA VAL A 33 -2.96 -34.66 9.20
C VAL A 33 -1.96 -35.49 8.40
N PRO A 34 -2.29 -36.76 8.08
CA PRO A 34 -1.46 -37.55 7.22
C PRO A 34 -1.69 -37.16 5.75
N LEU A 35 -0.62 -36.76 5.05
CA LEU A 35 -0.62 -36.45 3.62
C LEU A 35 0.57 -37.14 2.96
N SER A 36 0.33 -38.02 1.96
CA SER A 36 1.39 -38.73 1.20
C SER A 36 2.46 -39.36 2.09
N GLY A 37 2.04 -40.05 3.18
CA GLY A 37 2.94 -40.74 4.12
C GLY A 37 3.64 -39.86 5.16
N ARG A 38 3.42 -38.53 5.12
CA ARG A 38 3.99 -37.57 6.09
C ARG A 38 2.90 -36.96 6.95
N LYS A 39 3.26 -36.50 8.16
CA LYS A 39 2.38 -35.70 9.03
C LYS A 39 2.62 -34.23 8.72
N VAL A 40 1.63 -33.55 8.15
CA VAL A 40 1.71 -32.13 7.80
C VAL A 40 0.78 -31.31 8.69
N ARG A 41 1.11 -30.02 8.85
CA ARG A 41 0.19 -29.02 9.43
C ARG A 41 -0.99 -28.83 8.47
N GLY A 42 -2.16 -28.58 9.00
CA GLY A 42 -3.34 -28.26 8.23
C GLY A 42 -4.31 -27.41 9.01
N PHE A 43 -5.26 -26.81 8.31
CA PHE A 43 -6.31 -25.96 8.87
C PHE A 43 -7.66 -26.63 8.64
N VAL A 44 -8.52 -26.59 9.65
CA VAL A 44 -9.91 -27.03 9.53
C VAL A 44 -10.72 -25.90 8.88
N VAL A 45 -11.20 -26.13 7.66
CA VAL A 45 -11.96 -25.15 6.87
C VAL A 45 -13.45 -25.46 6.76
N GLU A 46 -13.84 -26.69 7.17
CA GLU A 46 -15.21 -27.16 7.17
C GLU A 46 -15.34 -28.36 8.11
N ILE A 47 -16.46 -28.48 8.80
CA ILE A 47 -16.83 -29.61 9.66
C ILE A 47 -18.19 -30.15 9.22
N GLY A 48 -18.34 -31.46 9.16
CA GLY A 48 -19.52 -32.16 8.66
C GLY A 48 -19.20 -32.98 7.42
N GLY A 49 -20.18 -33.55 6.75
CA GLY A 49 -20.01 -34.29 5.52
C GLY A 49 -20.09 -35.83 5.67
N SER A 50 -19.48 -36.56 4.74
CA SER A 50 -19.66 -37.99 4.53
C SER A 50 -19.15 -38.84 5.69
N ARG A 51 -19.92 -39.90 6.01
CA ARG A 51 -19.48 -41.00 6.88
C ARG A 51 -18.78 -42.08 6.05
N ASP A 52 -17.77 -41.72 5.28
CA ASP A 52 -17.00 -42.74 4.58
C ASP A 52 -16.05 -43.45 5.57
N ALA A 53 -16.19 -44.76 5.71
CA ALA A 53 -15.40 -45.59 6.62
C ALA A 53 -13.90 -45.66 6.27
N LYS A 54 -13.48 -45.07 5.13
CA LYS A 54 -12.08 -45.08 4.65
C LYS A 54 -11.33 -43.78 4.94
N LEU A 55 -11.93 -42.79 5.66
CA LEU A 55 -11.25 -41.56 6.00
C LEU A 55 -10.11 -41.83 6.99
N LYS A 56 -8.97 -41.15 6.76
CA LYS A 56 -7.86 -41.13 7.71
C LYS A 56 -8.17 -40.19 8.87
N ASP A 57 -7.72 -40.52 10.06
CA ASP A 57 -7.91 -39.71 11.23
C ASP A 57 -7.00 -38.47 11.24
N ILE A 58 -7.47 -37.39 11.83
CA ILE A 58 -6.63 -36.29 12.32
C ILE A 58 -5.68 -36.87 13.37
N VAL A 59 -4.39 -36.60 13.24
CA VAL A 59 -3.36 -37.15 14.15
C VAL A 59 -3.35 -36.41 15.50
N ALA A 60 -3.49 -35.09 15.46
CA ALA A 60 -3.47 -34.25 16.65
C ALA A 60 -4.08 -32.87 16.39
N LEU A 61 -4.64 -32.25 17.41
CA LEU A 61 -4.93 -30.83 17.50
C LEU A 61 -3.66 -30.11 17.94
N SER A 62 -3.18 -29.15 17.15
CA SER A 62 -1.92 -28.43 17.43
C SER A 62 -2.10 -27.23 18.35
N SER A 63 -3.28 -26.58 18.32
CA SER A 63 -3.65 -25.46 19.19
C SER A 63 -5.15 -25.53 19.48
N GLN A 64 -5.54 -25.17 20.69
CA GLN A 64 -6.96 -25.05 21.06
C GLN A 64 -7.57 -23.72 20.58
N ILE A 65 -6.73 -22.73 20.24
CA ILE A 65 -7.20 -21.44 19.76
C ILE A 65 -7.35 -21.51 18.23
N PRO A 66 -8.57 -21.33 17.68
CA PRO A 66 -8.78 -21.25 16.24
C PRO A 66 -8.14 -19.96 15.69
N VAL A 67 -7.50 -20.04 14.52
CA VAL A 67 -6.80 -18.89 13.92
C VAL A 67 -7.65 -18.09 12.97
N PHE A 68 -8.84 -18.56 12.64
CA PHE A 68 -9.89 -17.84 11.93
C PHE A 68 -11.26 -18.45 12.25
N ASP A 69 -12.30 -17.65 12.07
CA ASP A 69 -13.69 -18.09 12.09
C ASP A 69 -14.27 -18.26 10.66
N GLY A 70 -15.56 -18.56 10.56
CA GLY A 70 -16.23 -18.75 9.28
C GLY A 70 -16.30 -17.49 8.43
N GLU A 71 -16.42 -16.30 9.03
CA GLU A 71 -16.54 -15.05 8.30
C GLU A 71 -15.17 -14.60 7.75
N LEU A 72 -14.13 -14.68 8.56
CA LEU A 72 -12.76 -14.43 8.06
C LEU A 72 -12.38 -15.45 6.98
N LEU A 73 -12.75 -16.73 7.13
CA LEU A 73 -12.50 -17.74 6.10
C LEU A 73 -13.16 -17.39 4.77
N LYS A 74 -14.40 -16.85 4.76
CA LYS A 74 -15.05 -16.36 3.53
C LYS A 74 -14.24 -15.24 2.89
N SER A 75 -13.75 -14.30 3.69
CA SER A 75 -12.90 -13.19 3.25
C SER A 75 -11.58 -13.68 2.64
N LEU A 76 -10.93 -14.65 3.29
CA LEU A 76 -9.67 -15.25 2.80
C LEU A 76 -9.89 -16.08 1.53
N ARG A 77 -11.02 -16.78 1.39
CA ARG A 77 -11.40 -17.47 0.14
C ARG A 77 -11.61 -16.50 -1.02
N TRP A 78 -12.25 -15.35 -0.75
CA TRP A 78 -12.35 -14.28 -1.74
C TRP A 78 -10.96 -13.78 -2.16
N ALA A 79 -10.08 -13.49 -1.20
CA ALA A 79 -8.72 -13.02 -1.49
C ALA A 79 -7.92 -14.07 -2.29
N ALA A 80 -8.01 -15.36 -1.93
CA ALA A 80 -7.37 -16.45 -2.68
C ALA A 80 -7.87 -16.51 -4.14
N SER A 81 -9.16 -16.24 -4.37
CA SER A 81 -9.73 -16.17 -5.72
C SER A 81 -9.29 -14.93 -6.46
N HIS A 82 -9.41 -13.76 -5.84
CA HIS A 82 -9.12 -12.47 -6.46
C HIS A 82 -7.65 -12.31 -6.86
N TYR A 83 -6.74 -12.74 -5.97
CA TYR A 83 -5.28 -12.65 -6.17
C TYR A 83 -4.65 -13.91 -6.78
N VAL A 84 -5.47 -14.87 -7.20
CA VAL A 84 -5.04 -16.15 -7.82
C VAL A 84 -3.94 -16.83 -6.98
N ALA A 85 -4.26 -17.13 -5.74
CA ALA A 85 -3.34 -17.77 -4.80
C ALA A 85 -3.95 -19.03 -4.18
N PRO A 86 -3.14 -20.01 -3.77
CA PRO A 86 -3.63 -21.13 -2.94
C PRO A 86 -4.20 -20.59 -1.62
N LEU A 87 -5.36 -21.13 -1.20
CA LEU A 87 -5.99 -20.72 0.05
C LEU A 87 -5.08 -20.97 1.26
N SER A 88 -4.29 -22.04 1.25
CA SER A 88 -3.33 -22.33 2.31
C SER A 88 -2.38 -21.18 2.61
N VAL A 89 -1.94 -20.43 1.61
CA VAL A 89 -1.06 -19.24 1.77
C VAL A 89 -1.78 -18.13 2.55
N LEU A 90 -3.08 -17.95 2.32
CA LEU A 90 -3.88 -16.95 3.04
C LEU A 90 -4.16 -17.39 4.48
N LEU A 91 -4.40 -18.68 4.69
CA LEU A 91 -4.62 -19.25 6.03
C LEU A 91 -3.35 -19.18 6.89
N ASP A 92 -2.18 -19.43 6.29
CA ASP A 92 -0.90 -19.26 6.98
C ASP A 92 -0.65 -17.80 7.38
N ARG A 93 -0.96 -16.84 6.50
CA ARG A 93 -0.88 -15.40 6.82
C ARG A 93 -1.82 -14.97 7.96
N ALA A 94 -2.99 -15.58 8.09
CA ALA A 94 -3.92 -15.34 9.18
C ALA A 94 -3.44 -15.93 10.52
N SER A 95 -2.49 -16.85 10.46
CA SER A 95 -1.97 -17.60 11.61
C SER A 95 -0.73 -16.92 12.21
N PRO A 96 -0.51 -17.04 13.53
CA PRO A 96 0.76 -16.62 14.13
C PRO A 96 1.90 -17.57 13.68
N PRO A 97 3.16 -17.09 13.66
CA PRO A 97 4.31 -17.89 13.25
C PRO A 97 4.56 -19.11 14.16
N ASN A 98 4.29 -18.98 15.45
CA ASN A 98 4.36 -20.07 16.43
C ASN A 98 2.95 -20.42 16.91
N LEU A 99 2.81 -21.61 17.49
CA LEU A 99 1.55 -22.00 18.13
C LEU A 99 1.28 -21.06 19.33
N PRO A 100 0.12 -20.41 19.36
CA PRO A 100 -0.21 -19.54 20.45
C PRO A 100 -0.48 -20.35 21.73
N LEU A 101 0.11 -19.90 22.83
CA LEU A 101 -0.27 -20.34 24.17
C LEU A 101 -1.36 -19.40 24.66
N GLU A 102 -2.28 -19.88 25.50
CA GLU A 102 -3.24 -19.04 26.19
C GLU A 102 -2.48 -18.13 27.17
N GLU A 103 -2.28 -16.88 26.78
CA GLU A 103 -1.84 -15.81 27.70
C GLU A 103 -3.06 -15.01 28.10
N GLN A 104 -3.39 -14.99 29.39
CA GLN A 104 -4.31 -14.01 29.95
C GLN A 104 -3.62 -12.65 29.94
N ALA A 105 -3.95 -11.82 28.97
CA ALA A 105 -3.51 -10.44 29.04
C ALA A 105 -4.29 -9.70 30.14
N PRO A 106 -3.62 -8.81 30.91
CA PRO A 106 -4.27 -8.04 31.94
C PRO A 106 -5.46 -7.24 31.39
N GLN A 107 -6.54 -7.15 32.17
CA GLN A 107 -7.59 -6.16 31.90
C GLN A 107 -6.96 -4.77 32.07
N LEU A 108 -6.79 -4.05 31.01
CA LEU A 108 -6.31 -2.68 31.02
C LEU A 108 -7.53 -1.76 31.12
N GLU A 109 -7.59 -0.94 32.13
CA GLU A 109 -8.56 0.14 32.20
C GLU A 109 -8.21 1.20 31.20
N VAL A 110 -9.17 1.56 30.35
CA VAL A 110 -9.02 2.64 29.36
C VAL A 110 -9.17 3.97 30.08
N THR A 111 -8.11 4.76 30.19
CA THR A 111 -8.07 6.01 30.94
C THR A 111 -8.15 7.26 30.04
N SER A 112 -8.26 7.11 28.74
CA SER A 112 -8.23 8.22 27.80
C SER A 112 -9.41 9.19 27.98
N PRO A 113 -9.20 10.51 27.99
CA PRO A 113 -10.26 11.50 28.08
C PRO A 113 -11.16 11.44 26.83
N MET A 114 -12.49 11.50 27.05
CA MET A 114 -13.47 11.62 25.98
C MET A 114 -13.59 13.08 25.53
N GLY A 115 -13.73 13.30 24.21
CA GLY A 115 -14.06 14.59 23.63
C GLY A 115 -12.90 15.29 22.93
N SER A 116 -12.54 14.79 21.75
CA SER A 116 -11.53 15.42 20.87
C SER A 116 -12.15 16.39 19.83
N GLY A 117 -13.49 16.32 19.62
CA GLY A 117 -14.15 17.02 18.50
C GLY A 117 -13.75 16.50 17.11
N HIS A 118 -13.04 15.38 17.06
CA HIS A 118 -12.60 14.77 15.80
C HIS A 118 -13.73 13.96 15.15
N PRO A 119 -13.91 13.96 13.81
CA PRO A 119 -15.00 13.23 13.13
C PRO A 119 -15.04 11.73 13.43
N LEU A 120 -13.92 11.10 13.77
CA LEU A 120 -13.87 9.70 14.22
C LEU A 120 -14.62 9.47 15.53
N GLU A 121 -14.82 10.48 16.36
CA GLU A 121 -15.55 10.35 17.60
C GLU A 121 -17.03 9.99 17.39
N ASP A 122 -17.66 10.58 16.37
CA ASP A 122 -19.04 10.25 16.01
C ASP A 122 -19.15 8.80 15.49
N VAL A 123 -18.17 8.37 14.68
CA VAL A 123 -18.07 6.96 14.25
C VAL A 123 -17.90 6.05 15.46
N ALA A 124 -16.97 6.37 16.35
CA ALA A 124 -16.67 5.57 17.52
C ALA A 124 -17.87 5.45 18.48
N ARG A 125 -18.60 6.53 18.72
CA ARG A 125 -19.83 6.51 19.54
C ARG A 125 -20.89 5.57 18.95
N VAL A 126 -21.14 5.61 17.65
CA VAL A 126 -22.09 4.71 17.00
C VAL A 126 -21.61 3.26 17.08
N VAL A 127 -20.32 3.01 16.79
CA VAL A 127 -19.73 1.66 16.85
C VAL A 127 -19.76 1.10 18.27
N ALA A 128 -19.54 1.93 19.30
CA ALA A 128 -19.63 1.53 20.71
C ALA A 128 -21.02 0.97 21.08
N THR A 129 -22.10 1.46 20.45
CA THR A 129 -23.46 0.91 20.65
C THR A 129 -23.71 -0.42 19.94
N GLY A 130 -22.75 -0.94 19.19
CA GLY A 130 -22.90 -2.17 18.41
C GLY A 130 -23.47 -1.95 17.01
N ARG A 131 -23.70 -0.70 16.62
CA ARG A 131 -24.17 -0.37 15.28
C ARG A 131 -23.00 -0.21 14.31
N ARG A 132 -23.21 -0.59 13.06
CA ARG A 132 -22.27 -0.38 11.99
C ARG A 132 -22.49 1.00 11.33
N ARG A 133 -21.39 1.66 10.97
CA ARG A 133 -21.40 2.82 10.05
C ARG A 133 -21.05 2.37 8.62
N PRO A 134 -21.56 3.03 7.60
CA PRO A 134 -21.08 2.86 6.23
C PRO A 134 -19.56 3.09 6.14
N THR A 135 -18.95 2.55 5.10
CA THR A 135 -17.53 2.84 4.80
C THR A 135 -17.34 4.35 4.63
N MET A 136 -16.31 4.89 5.27
CA MET A 136 -16.02 6.32 5.27
C MET A 136 -14.65 6.60 4.64
N ALA A 137 -14.54 7.66 3.84
CA ALA A 137 -13.29 8.29 3.48
C ALA A 137 -13.15 9.59 4.29
N LEU A 138 -12.32 9.54 5.32
CA LEU A 138 -12.02 10.69 6.18
C LEU A 138 -10.81 11.43 5.63
N ILE A 139 -11.05 12.63 5.11
CA ILE A 139 -10.02 13.46 4.48
C ILE A 139 -9.47 14.44 5.51
N GLY A 140 -8.20 14.29 5.82
CA GLY A 140 -7.56 15.12 6.82
C GLY A 140 -6.15 14.65 7.18
N ARG A 141 -5.60 15.32 8.19
CA ARG A 141 -4.25 15.12 8.67
C ARG A 141 -4.25 14.12 9.83
N TRP A 142 -3.89 12.86 9.58
CA TRP A 142 -3.82 11.84 10.61
C TRP A 142 -2.58 11.97 11.52
N GLN A 143 -1.54 12.68 11.07
CA GLN A 143 -0.28 12.84 11.79
C GLN A 143 -0.39 13.67 13.08
N SER A 144 -1.48 14.43 13.27
CA SER A 144 -1.76 15.13 14.52
C SER A 144 -1.98 14.19 15.70
N LEU A 145 -2.42 12.94 15.42
CA LEU A 145 -2.70 11.86 16.38
C LEU A 145 -3.73 12.23 17.48
N ASP A 146 -4.41 13.37 17.36
CA ASP A 146 -5.51 13.82 18.21
C ASP A 146 -6.74 12.91 18.13
N TRP A 147 -6.88 12.20 17.02
CA TRP A 147 -7.95 11.24 16.77
C TRP A 147 -7.83 9.92 17.58
N LEU A 148 -6.67 9.63 18.18
CA LEU A 148 -6.49 8.40 18.96
C LEU A 148 -7.44 8.35 20.17
N GLY A 149 -7.61 9.47 20.87
CA GLY A 149 -8.56 9.58 21.96
C GLY A 149 -10.02 9.32 21.54
N ALA A 150 -10.36 9.63 20.28
CA ALA A 150 -11.69 9.35 19.74
C ALA A 150 -12.03 7.85 19.64
N LEU A 151 -11.04 6.95 19.72
CA LEU A 151 -11.26 5.49 19.72
C LEU A 151 -11.69 4.94 21.07
N ALA A 152 -11.48 5.68 22.16
CA ALA A 152 -11.76 5.23 23.52
C ALA A 152 -13.20 4.70 23.75
N PRO A 153 -14.27 5.31 23.21
CA PRO A 153 -15.63 4.79 23.38
C PRO A 153 -15.81 3.34 22.87
N VAL A 154 -15.13 2.99 21.75
CA VAL A 154 -15.20 1.63 21.20
C VAL A 154 -14.52 0.64 22.12
N LEU A 155 -13.34 0.99 22.63
CA LEU A 155 -12.54 0.15 23.54
C LEU A 155 -13.22 -0.02 24.90
N HIS A 156 -13.79 1.06 25.46
CA HIS A 156 -14.60 1.01 26.70
C HIS A 156 -15.83 0.10 26.56
N ALA A 157 -16.42 0.02 25.37
CA ALA A 157 -17.54 -0.89 25.11
C ALA A 157 -17.09 -2.36 24.94
N GLY A 158 -15.83 -2.69 25.23
CA GLY A 158 -15.27 -4.03 25.05
C GLY A 158 -15.12 -4.45 23.60
N ARG A 159 -15.08 -3.49 22.65
CA ARG A 159 -14.94 -3.74 21.21
C ARG A 159 -13.55 -3.39 20.73
N SER A 160 -13.03 -4.16 19.78
CA SER A 160 -11.66 -3.96 19.29
C SER A 160 -11.60 -3.03 18.08
N VAL A 161 -10.45 -2.36 17.97
CA VAL A 161 -10.11 -1.46 16.87
C VAL A 161 -8.82 -1.94 16.21
N LEU A 162 -8.81 -1.95 14.88
CA LEU A 162 -7.61 -2.18 14.07
C LEU A 162 -7.19 -0.88 13.36
N VAL A 163 -5.92 -0.50 13.51
CA VAL A 163 -5.31 0.60 12.75
C VAL A 163 -4.22 0.01 11.84
N VAL A 164 -4.37 0.19 10.53
CA VAL A 164 -3.38 -0.27 9.55
C VAL A 164 -2.57 0.90 9.03
N THR A 165 -1.25 0.80 9.14
CA THR A 165 -0.26 1.80 8.70
C THR A 165 0.59 1.26 7.57
N ALA A 166 1.22 2.14 6.79
CA ALA A 166 2.06 1.73 5.69
C ALA A 166 3.48 1.29 6.12
N THR A 167 3.95 1.75 7.30
CA THR A 167 5.31 1.47 7.78
C THR A 167 5.33 1.08 9.25
N GLU A 168 6.36 0.32 9.64
CA GLU A 168 6.60 -0.07 11.03
C GLU A 168 6.88 1.14 11.94
N ALA A 169 7.55 2.16 11.41
CA ALA A 169 7.84 3.39 12.14
C ALA A 169 6.54 4.13 12.52
N GLU A 170 5.58 4.22 11.58
CA GLU A 170 4.26 4.80 11.84
C GLU A 170 3.50 3.97 12.89
N ALA A 171 3.49 2.64 12.74
CA ALA A 171 2.84 1.76 13.71
C ALA A 171 3.41 1.93 15.11
N THR A 172 4.74 1.99 15.23
CA THR A 172 5.43 2.16 16.51
C THR A 172 5.14 3.53 17.13
N SER A 173 5.15 4.59 16.34
CA SER A 173 4.84 5.96 16.80
C SER A 173 3.40 6.05 17.32
N ILE A 174 2.42 5.57 16.54
CA ILE A 174 1.00 5.55 16.93
C ILE A 174 0.80 4.71 18.20
N GLY A 175 1.39 3.51 18.24
CA GLY A 175 1.28 2.63 19.41
C GLY A 175 1.90 3.21 20.67
N GLY A 176 3.03 3.91 20.57
CA GLY A 176 3.66 4.59 21.70
C GLY A 176 2.78 5.69 22.27
N ILE A 177 2.18 6.51 21.42
CA ILE A 177 1.27 7.58 21.85
C ILE A 177 -0.04 7.02 22.39
N ALA A 178 -0.61 5.98 21.75
CA ALA A 178 -1.80 5.31 22.26
C ALA A 178 -1.56 4.70 23.64
N SER A 179 -0.41 4.07 23.85
CA SER A 179 -0.01 3.54 25.18
C SER A 179 0.15 4.65 26.22
N ALA A 180 0.76 5.77 25.84
CA ALA A 180 0.90 6.94 26.74
C ALA A 180 -0.45 7.57 27.10
N GLN A 181 -1.47 7.42 26.24
CA GLN A 181 -2.85 7.82 26.52
C GLN A 181 -3.65 6.77 27.31
N GLY A 182 -3.03 5.67 27.73
CA GLY A 182 -3.70 4.60 28.49
C GLY A 182 -4.62 3.70 27.66
N LEU A 183 -4.48 3.68 26.32
CA LEU A 183 -5.24 2.77 25.47
C LEU A 183 -4.65 1.35 25.51
N PRO A 184 -5.47 0.28 25.54
CA PRO A 184 -5.02 -1.11 25.55
C PRO A 184 -4.48 -1.54 24.18
N VAL A 185 -3.25 -1.17 23.85
CA VAL A 185 -2.65 -1.28 22.52
C VAL A 185 -1.59 -2.39 22.42
N THR A 186 -1.55 -3.07 21.28
CA THR A 186 -0.39 -3.84 20.81
C THR A 186 0.08 -3.31 19.45
N VAL A 187 1.41 -3.27 19.27
CA VAL A 187 2.04 -2.87 18.00
C VAL A 187 2.54 -4.12 17.30
N VAL A 188 2.16 -4.28 16.03
CA VAL A 188 2.60 -5.37 15.16
C VAL A 188 3.59 -4.79 14.15
N ALA A 189 4.86 -4.78 14.53
CA ALA A 189 5.98 -4.31 13.75
C ALA A 189 7.11 -5.34 13.78
N GLY A 190 7.89 -5.42 12.69
CA GLY A 190 8.99 -6.37 12.54
C GLY A 190 8.56 -7.81 12.24
N GLU A 191 9.56 -8.69 12.16
CA GLU A 191 9.39 -10.10 11.74
C GLU A 191 9.73 -11.12 12.84
N VAL A 192 9.98 -10.66 14.08
CA VAL A 192 10.35 -11.55 15.18
C VAL A 192 9.15 -12.42 15.57
N ALA A 193 9.23 -13.70 15.27
CA ALA A 193 8.14 -14.67 15.43
C ALA A 193 7.51 -14.67 16.84
N ARG A 194 8.33 -14.58 17.89
CA ARG A 194 7.83 -14.52 19.28
C ARG A 194 6.96 -13.29 19.53
N HIS A 195 7.39 -12.11 19.02
CA HIS A 195 6.63 -10.87 19.20
C HIS A 195 5.31 -10.91 18.42
N LEU A 196 5.36 -11.40 17.17
CA LEU A 196 4.17 -11.57 16.34
C LEU A 196 3.15 -12.52 17.00
N THR A 197 3.61 -13.64 17.56
CA THR A 197 2.73 -14.59 18.24
C THR A 197 2.10 -13.97 19.49
N LYS A 198 2.85 -13.21 20.27
CA LYS A 198 2.33 -12.49 21.45
C LYS A 198 1.31 -11.42 21.06
N SER A 199 1.58 -10.63 20.03
CA SER A 199 0.65 -9.62 19.54
C SER A 199 -0.62 -10.25 18.95
N TRP A 200 -0.49 -11.39 18.29
CA TRP A 200 -1.63 -12.15 17.79
C TRP A 200 -2.49 -12.67 18.95
N ALA A 201 -1.90 -13.25 19.99
CA ALA A 201 -2.61 -13.71 21.18
C ALA A 201 -3.33 -12.55 21.91
N PHE A 202 -2.72 -11.37 21.98
CA PHE A 202 -3.34 -10.16 22.49
C PHE A 202 -4.58 -9.75 21.69
N ALA A 203 -4.54 -9.89 20.36
CA ALA A 203 -5.65 -9.58 19.45
C ALA A 203 -6.83 -10.57 19.59
N GLN A 204 -6.64 -11.74 20.21
CA GLN A 204 -7.73 -12.68 20.51
C GLN A 204 -8.57 -12.31 21.73
N GLN A 205 -8.32 -11.16 22.34
CA GLN A 205 -9.11 -10.63 23.44
C GLN A 205 -9.91 -9.40 22.98
N PRO A 206 -11.20 -9.28 23.34
CA PRO A 206 -11.99 -8.11 22.95
C PRO A 206 -11.53 -6.83 23.67
N GLY A 207 -11.92 -5.68 23.14
CA GLY A 207 -11.59 -4.37 23.72
C GLY A 207 -10.13 -3.94 23.53
N ARG A 208 -9.49 -4.38 22.45
CA ARG A 208 -8.08 -4.11 22.16
C ARG A 208 -7.89 -3.19 20.97
N LEU A 209 -6.85 -2.36 21.04
CA LEU A 209 -6.33 -1.58 19.91
C LEU A 209 -5.14 -2.33 19.30
N ILE A 210 -5.26 -2.71 18.05
CA ILE A 210 -4.18 -3.35 17.29
C ILE A 210 -3.68 -2.34 16.27
N VAL A 211 -2.38 -2.02 16.29
CA VAL A 211 -1.74 -1.12 15.33
C VAL A 211 -0.66 -1.88 14.60
N GLY A 212 -0.71 -1.90 13.26
CA GLY A 212 0.31 -2.64 12.51
C GLY A 212 0.33 -2.34 11.02
N THR A 213 1.29 -2.98 10.34
CA THR A 213 1.46 -2.92 8.89
C THR A 213 0.45 -3.83 8.16
N PRO A 214 0.40 -3.86 6.82
CA PRO A 214 -0.56 -4.66 6.04
C PRO A 214 -0.75 -6.11 6.49
N ARG A 215 0.25 -6.72 7.12
CA ARG A 215 0.18 -8.09 7.65
C ARG A 215 -1.02 -8.34 8.57
N VAL A 216 -1.35 -7.37 9.44
CA VAL A 216 -2.47 -7.52 10.41
C VAL A 216 -3.84 -7.58 9.76
N SER A 217 -3.94 -7.19 8.49
CA SER A 217 -5.19 -7.18 7.74
C SER A 217 -5.77 -8.59 7.50
N SER A 218 -4.97 -9.64 7.66
CA SER A 218 -5.41 -11.04 7.55
C SER A 218 -5.71 -11.71 8.91
N TRP A 219 -5.51 -11.01 10.04
CA TRP A 219 -5.67 -11.62 11.35
C TRP A 219 -7.11 -11.67 11.83
N GLN A 220 -7.46 -12.74 12.54
CA GLN A 220 -8.65 -12.77 13.40
C GLN A 220 -8.41 -11.82 14.58
N ILE A 221 -9.38 -10.95 14.85
CA ILE A 221 -9.35 -10.03 15.99
C ILE A 221 -10.66 -10.15 16.73
N ALA A 222 -10.59 -10.52 18.00
CA ALA A 222 -11.80 -10.72 18.81
C ALA A 222 -12.54 -9.39 19.03
N GLY A 223 -13.84 -9.39 18.74
CA GLY A 223 -14.69 -8.20 18.91
C GLY A 223 -14.35 -7.04 17.94
N LEU A 224 -13.69 -7.30 16.80
CA LEU A 224 -13.38 -6.27 15.81
C LEU A 224 -14.64 -5.54 15.36
N SER A 225 -14.67 -4.22 15.59
CA SER A 225 -15.85 -3.40 15.29
C SER A 225 -15.52 -2.14 14.48
N LEU A 226 -14.27 -1.69 14.53
CA LEU A 226 -13.80 -0.54 13.77
C LEU A 226 -12.42 -0.83 13.17
N VAL A 227 -12.25 -0.52 11.89
CA VAL A 227 -10.95 -0.54 11.21
C VAL A 227 -10.66 0.84 10.65
N VAL A 228 -9.46 1.35 10.91
CA VAL A 228 -8.93 2.59 10.36
C VAL A 228 -7.72 2.24 9.51
N VAL A 229 -7.77 2.52 8.20
CA VAL A 229 -6.64 2.32 7.28
C VAL A 229 -6.07 3.68 6.92
N LEU A 230 -4.80 3.91 7.28
CA LEU A 230 -4.14 5.19 7.06
C LEU A 230 -3.47 5.24 5.68
N GLU A 231 -3.84 6.25 4.87
CA GLU A 231 -3.24 6.47 3.54
C GLU A 231 -3.19 5.20 2.67
N GLU A 232 -4.34 4.57 2.47
CA GLU A 232 -4.49 3.26 1.81
C GLU A 232 -3.95 3.23 0.36
N GLY A 233 -3.88 4.38 -0.32
CA GLY A 233 -3.34 4.50 -1.68
C GLY A 233 -1.82 4.37 -1.78
N ARG A 234 -1.09 4.29 -0.66
CA ARG A 234 0.37 4.14 -0.69
C ARG A 234 0.79 2.77 -1.21
N ARG A 235 1.88 2.73 -1.98
CA ARG A 235 2.44 1.48 -2.54
C ARG A 235 2.73 0.41 -1.49
N ALA A 236 3.08 0.80 -0.27
CA ALA A 236 3.34 -0.11 0.85
C ALA A 236 2.07 -0.81 1.37
N MET A 237 0.87 -0.35 0.99
CA MET A 237 -0.40 -1.00 1.33
C MET A 237 -0.73 -2.17 0.41
N LYS A 238 0.14 -2.48 -0.54
CA LYS A 238 0.04 -3.64 -1.41
C LYS A 238 1.28 -4.51 -1.30
N ASP A 239 1.08 -5.82 -1.21
CA ASP A 239 2.17 -6.80 -1.17
C ASP A 239 2.94 -6.80 -2.50
N ARG A 240 4.27 -6.90 -2.41
CA ARG A 240 5.15 -6.95 -3.58
C ARG A 240 5.30 -8.36 -4.17
N GLN A 241 5.03 -9.37 -3.37
CA GLN A 241 5.11 -10.78 -3.76
C GLN A 241 3.72 -11.37 -3.90
N THR A 242 3.58 -12.41 -4.71
CA THR A 242 2.33 -13.15 -4.85
C THR A 242 2.02 -13.91 -3.55
N PRO A 243 0.78 -13.80 -3.04
CA PRO A 243 -0.33 -12.98 -3.55
C PRO A 243 -0.12 -11.48 -3.28
N THR A 244 -0.34 -10.66 -4.30
CA THR A 244 -0.14 -9.20 -4.23
C THR A 244 -1.33 -8.49 -3.57
N ILE A 245 -1.67 -8.88 -2.35
CA ILE A 245 -2.85 -8.40 -1.63
C ILE A 245 -2.75 -6.90 -1.38
N HIS A 246 -3.80 -6.15 -1.73
CA HIS A 246 -3.97 -4.77 -1.34
C HIS A 246 -4.86 -4.68 -0.11
N VAL A 247 -4.40 -4.00 0.95
CA VAL A 247 -5.15 -3.82 2.20
C VAL A 247 -6.53 -3.24 1.96
N ARG A 248 -6.64 -2.22 1.12
CA ARG A 248 -7.92 -1.57 0.77
C ARG A 248 -8.97 -2.59 0.34
N ASP A 249 -8.65 -3.42 -0.63
CA ASP A 249 -9.60 -4.34 -1.25
C ASP A 249 -9.97 -5.48 -0.29
N LEU A 250 -8.99 -5.96 0.46
CA LEU A 250 -9.23 -6.94 1.52
C LEU A 250 -10.13 -6.36 2.62
N MET A 251 -9.86 -5.13 3.11
CA MET A 251 -10.65 -4.51 4.18
C MET A 251 -12.07 -4.16 3.73
N ILE A 252 -12.29 -3.72 2.50
CA ILE A 252 -13.63 -3.51 1.93
C ILE A 252 -14.41 -4.82 1.94
N THR A 253 -13.80 -5.91 1.48
CA THR A 253 -14.43 -7.23 1.45
C THR A 253 -14.70 -7.75 2.86
N ARG A 254 -13.72 -7.69 3.75
CA ARG A 254 -13.87 -8.09 5.15
C ARG A 254 -14.97 -7.29 5.85
N SER A 255 -15.01 -5.97 5.68
CA SER A 255 -16.05 -5.13 6.26
C SER A 255 -17.46 -5.53 5.79
N ARG A 256 -17.62 -5.93 4.53
CA ARG A 256 -18.91 -6.41 4.00
C ARG A 256 -19.32 -7.76 4.59
N ILE A 257 -18.38 -8.66 4.77
CA ILE A 257 -18.61 -10.03 5.25
C ILE A 257 -18.70 -10.06 6.79
N GLU A 258 -17.73 -9.45 7.48
CA GLU A 258 -17.58 -9.54 8.94
C GLU A 258 -18.35 -8.44 9.69
N GLY A 259 -18.83 -7.39 9.00
CA GLY A 259 -19.77 -6.41 9.56
C GLY A 259 -19.15 -5.29 10.39
N PHE A 260 -17.85 -5.12 10.44
CA PHE A 260 -17.21 -3.98 11.12
C PHE A 260 -17.31 -2.67 10.30
N SER A 261 -17.20 -1.53 10.98
CA SER A 261 -17.10 -0.21 10.34
C SER A 261 -15.70 0.02 9.81
N LEU A 262 -15.59 0.60 8.60
CA LEU A 262 -14.32 0.82 7.91
C LEU A 262 -14.14 2.31 7.61
N VAL A 263 -12.99 2.85 8.02
CA VAL A 263 -12.58 4.23 7.75
C VAL A 263 -11.25 4.22 7.03
N PHE A 264 -11.19 4.83 5.84
CA PHE A 264 -9.96 5.19 5.16
C PHE A 264 -9.60 6.62 5.55
N PHE A 265 -8.47 6.82 6.19
CA PHE A 265 -8.08 8.12 6.73
C PHE A 265 -6.77 8.60 6.13
N GLY A 266 -6.80 9.76 5.52
CA GLY A 266 -5.61 10.38 4.92
C GLY A 266 -5.94 11.68 4.19
N PRO A 267 -4.91 12.37 3.68
CA PRO A 267 -5.12 13.60 2.93
C PRO A 267 -5.80 13.38 1.58
N THR A 268 -5.63 12.19 0.99
CA THR A 268 -6.18 11.83 -0.32
C THR A 268 -6.67 10.38 -0.30
N PRO A 269 -7.97 10.12 -0.52
CA PRO A 269 -8.44 8.76 -0.80
C PRO A 269 -7.95 8.32 -2.18
N SER A 270 -7.86 7.01 -2.43
CA SER A 270 -7.64 6.52 -3.79
C SER A 270 -8.90 6.62 -4.65
N VAL A 271 -8.72 6.62 -5.97
CA VAL A 271 -9.83 6.57 -6.93
C VAL A 271 -10.68 5.32 -6.71
N GLU A 272 -10.07 4.20 -6.32
CA GLU A 272 -10.78 2.95 -6.02
C GLU A 272 -11.62 3.05 -4.75
N VAL A 273 -11.17 3.77 -3.73
CA VAL A 273 -12.00 4.05 -2.53
C VAL A 273 -13.21 4.88 -2.91
N LEU A 274 -13.03 5.95 -3.70
CA LEU A 274 -14.15 6.78 -4.15
C LEU A 274 -15.16 5.97 -4.99
N ALA A 275 -14.67 5.08 -5.86
CA ALA A 275 -15.52 4.19 -6.66
C ALA A 275 -16.34 3.21 -5.79
N ALA A 276 -15.85 2.86 -4.61
CA ALA A 276 -16.59 2.01 -3.67
C ALA A 276 -17.77 2.73 -2.98
N GLY A 277 -17.97 4.03 -3.22
CA GLY A 277 -19.06 4.84 -2.70
C GLY A 277 -19.04 5.07 -1.19
N PRO A 278 -17.91 5.50 -0.58
CA PRO A 278 -17.85 5.78 0.84
C PRO A 278 -18.59 7.07 1.19
N GLU A 279 -18.96 7.21 2.46
CA GLU A 279 -19.29 8.53 3.03
C GLU A 279 -18.01 9.38 3.07
N VAL A 280 -17.95 10.48 2.31
CA VAL A 280 -16.78 11.37 2.29
C VAL A 280 -16.92 12.44 3.36
N VAL A 281 -16.01 12.45 4.33
CA VAL A 281 -16.00 13.42 5.44
C VAL A 281 -14.68 14.18 5.42
N LYS A 282 -14.73 15.51 5.46
CA LYS A 282 -13.55 16.38 5.53
C LYS A 282 -13.34 16.86 6.97
N HIS A 283 -12.14 16.66 7.49
CA HIS A 283 -11.73 17.22 8.77
C HIS A 283 -11.04 18.56 8.55
N GLY A 284 -11.81 19.66 8.72
CA GLY A 284 -11.37 21.02 8.45
C GLY A 284 -11.70 21.51 7.02
N ALA A 285 -11.43 22.78 6.77
CA ALA A 285 -11.69 23.43 5.49
C ALA A 285 -10.75 22.99 4.37
N ARG A 286 -9.60 22.42 4.72
CA ARG A 286 -8.55 21.98 3.80
C ARG A 286 -7.97 20.65 4.29
N ALA A 287 -7.68 19.76 3.35
CA ALA A 287 -7.05 18.46 3.63
C ALA A 287 -5.56 18.57 4.01
N TRP A 288 -4.92 19.68 3.67
CA TRP A 288 -3.52 20.00 3.97
C TRP A 288 -3.30 21.53 4.10
N PRO A 289 -2.17 21.97 4.70
CA PRO A 289 -1.82 23.37 4.85
C PRO A 289 -1.73 24.14 3.51
N LEU A 290 -1.54 25.45 3.60
CA LEU A 290 -1.43 26.33 2.44
C LEU A 290 -0.29 25.90 1.51
N VAL A 291 -0.59 25.81 0.23
CA VAL A 291 0.39 25.60 -0.83
C VAL A 291 0.48 26.87 -1.68
N GLU A 292 1.68 27.44 -1.72
CA GLU A 292 2.05 28.53 -2.62
C GLU A 292 2.54 27.92 -3.94
N VAL A 293 1.82 28.16 -5.03
CA VAL A 293 2.25 27.75 -6.37
C VAL A 293 3.23 28.80 -6.91
N VAL A 294 4.41 28.34 -7.29
CA VAL A 294 5.45 29.17 -7.89
C VAL A 294 5.48 28.87 -9.38
N ASP A 295 4.96 29.82 -10.15
CA ASP A 295 4.93 29.73 -11.62
C ASP A 295 6.33 29.90 -12.20
N ARG A 296 6.71 28.97 -13.06
CA ARG A 296 7.98 28.92 -13.78
C ARG A 296 7.80 28.86 -15.31
N SER A 297 6.59 29.13 -15.80
CA SER A 297 6.29 29.07 -17.24
C SER A 297 7.12 30.07 -18.07
N GLU A 298 7.45 31.20 -17.48
CA GLU A 298 8.22 32.30 -18.07
C GLU A 298 9.74 32.21 -17.80
N ASP A 299 10.20 31.18 -17.06
CA ASP A 299 11.60 31.06 -16.72
C ASP A 299 12.47 30.83 -17.98
N PRO A 300 13.57 31.57 -18.16
CA PRO A 300 14.43 31.41 -19.32
C PRO A 300 15.13 30.04 -19.30
N PRO A 301 15.50 29.49 -20.47
CA PRO A 301 16.30 28.27 -20.54
C PRO A 301 17.58 28.40 -19.71
N GLY A 302 17.80 27.45 -18.80
CA GLY A 302 18.95 27.45 -17.89
C GLY A 302 18.77 28.20 -16.57
N ALA A 303 17.57 28.63 -16.23
CA ALA A 303 17.26 29.32 -14.96
C ALA A 303 17.62 28.55 -13.68
N GLY A 304 18.07 27.30 -13.79
CA GLY A 304 18.40 26.44 -12.65
C GLY A 304 17.18 25.70 -12.08
N LEU A 305 17.40 24.97 -10.99
CA LEU A 305 16.35 24.19 -10.34
C LEU A 305 15.45 25.03 -9.44
N LEU A 306 15.96 26.12 -8.89
CA LEU A 306 15.27 26.96 -7.93
C LEU A 306 14.90 28.32 -8.53
N SER A 307 13.64 28.70 -8.39
CA SER A 307 13.18 30.05 -8.70
C SER A 307 13.75 31.09 -7.70
N ASP A 308 13.85 32.35 -8.11
CA ASP A 308 14.29 33.41 -7.20
C ASP A 308 13.34 33.61 -6.01
N ARG A 309 12.06 33.35 -6.21
CA ARG A 309 11.04 33.33 -5.15
C ARG A 309 11.35 32.30 -4.09
N THR A 310 11.70 31.05 -4.52
CA THR A 310 12.10 29.96 -3.63
C THR A 310 13.39 30.26 -2.90
N VAL A 311 14.39 30.80 -3.61
CA VAL A 311 15.67 31.20 -3.00
C VAL A 311 15.47 32.26 -1.93
N SER A 312 14.62 33.25 -2.20
CA SER A 312 14.29 34.29 -1.21
C SER A 312 13.61 33.73 0.03
N ALA A 313 12.68 32.78 -0.13
CA ALA A 313 12.03 32.10 0.99
C ALA A 313 13.03 31.28 1.82
N LEU A 314 13.94 30.56 1.18
CA LEU A 314 14.99 29.80 1.86
C LEU A 314 15.97 30.71 2.62
N LYS A 315 16.36 31.84 2.04
CA LYS A 315 17.20 32.85 2.72
C LYS A 315 16.51 33.38 3.98
N ALA A 316 15.22 33.68 3.90
CA ALA A 316 14.45 34.13 5.07
C ALA A 316 14.44 33.07 6.18
N MET A 317 14.21 31.80 5.84
CA MET A 317 14.28 30.70 6.82
C MET A 317 15.68 30.57 7.41
N GLN A 318 16.72 30.70 6.59
CA GLN A 318 18.11 30.66 7.05
C GLN A 318 18.44 31.79 8.03
N THR A 319 18.01 32.99 7.73
CA THR A 319 18.22 34.18 8.61
C THR A 319 17.49 33.99 9.95
N ASP A 320 16.30 33.38 9.93
CA ASP A 320 15.49 33.12 11.13
C ASP A 320 16.01 31.89 11.92
N GLY A 321 17.08 31.23 11.49
CA GLY A 321 17.61 30.01 12.13
C GLY A 321 16.70 28.78 11.98
N ARG A 322 15.74 28.79 11.02
CA ARG A 322 14.73 27.75 10.84
C ARG A 322 15.14 26.73 9.81
N ARG A 323 14.66 25.50 10.00
CA ARG A 323 14.91 24.39 9.08
C ARG A 323 13.93 24.41 7.90
N SER A 324 14.38 23.88 6.75
CA SER A 324 13.56 23.73 5.55
C SER A 324 13.80 22.37 4.90
N PHE A 325 12.81 21.84 4.19
CA PHE A 325 12.92 20.62 3.42
C PHE A 325 12.65 20.86 1.94
N LEU A 326 13.54 20.40 1.08
CA LEU A 326 13.38 20.41 -0.37
C LEU A 326 13.16 18.99 -0.87
N PHE A 327 12.04 18.81 -1.54
CA PHE A 327 11.64 17.53 -2.11
C PHE A 327 12.10 17.42 -3.57
N SER A 328 12.78 16.31 -3.86
CA SER A 328 13.08 15.82 -5.20
C SER A 328 12.38 14.50 -5.43
N HIS A 329 11.58 14.39 -6.50
CA HIS A 329 10.83 13.15 -6.77
C HIS A 329 11.69 12.02 -7.34
N ARG A 330 12.90 12.31 -7.79
CA ARG A 330 13.83 11.34 -8.38
C ARG A 330 15.01 11.07 -7.48
N ARG A 331 15.43 9.82 -7.46
CA ARG A 331 16.73 9.42 -6.89
C ARG A 331 17.80 9.58 -7.95
N SER A 332 19.05 9.74 -7.53
CA SER A 332 20.22 9.77 -8.44
C SER A 332 20.24 8.57 -9.39
N SER A 333 19.86 7.39 -8.87
CA SER A 333 19.78 6.16 -9.66
C SER A 333 18.66 6.13 -10.69
N ASP A 334 17.66 7.00 -10.56
CA ASP A 334 16.45 7.04 -11.40
C ASP A 334 16.44 8.28 -12.32
N ALA A 335 17.54 9.06 -12.31
CA ALA A 335 17.68 10.22 -13.17
C ALA A 335 17.51 9.82 -14.64
N SER A 336 16.51 10.42 -15.32
CA SER A 336 16.36 10.24 -16.76
C SER A 336 17.47 11.01 -17.46
N MET A 337 17.95 10.45 -18.57
CA MET A 337 18.95 11.09 -19.40
C MET A 337 18.29 11.71 -20.64
N ARG A 338 18.81 12.84 -21.12
CA ARG A 338 18.44 13.41 -22.41
C ARG A 338 19.67 13.60 -23.27
N CYS A 339 19.51 13.46 -24.58
CA CYS A 339 20.59 13.72 -25.53
C CYS A 339 21.00 15.19 -25.49
N VAL A 340 22.30 15.47 -25.36
CA VAL A 340 22.83 16.83 -25.36
C VAL A 340 22.57 17.53 -26.70
N VAL A 341 22.58 16.79 -27.82
CA VAL A 341 22.45 17.33 -29.18
C VAL A 341 21.00 17.67 -29.51
N CYS A 342 20.06 16.72 -29.42
CA CYS A 342 18.67 16.91 -29.87
C CYS A 342 17.69 17.12 -28.73
N ARG A 343 18.14 17.10 -27.48
CA ARG A 343 17.34 17.30 -26.25
C ARG A 343 16.26 16.24 -25.99
N ARG A 344 16.16 15.19 -26.81
CA ARG A 344 15.21 14.12 -26.59
C ARG A 344 15.60 13.24 -25.41
N VAL A 345 14.59 12.79 -24.67
CA VAL A 345 14.75 11.85 -23.55
C VAL A 345 15.27 10.52 -24.07
N ARG A 346 16.29 9.96 -23.39
CA ARG A 346 16.83 8.64 -23.71
C ARG A 346 15.81 7.58 -23.33
N GLN A 347 15.31 6.85 -24.31
CA GLN A 347 14.32 5.78 -24.15
C GLN A 347 14.88 4.46 -24.66
N CYS A 348 14.35 3.37 -24.13
CA CYS A 348 14.67 2.03 -24.59
C CYS A 348 13.93 1.74 -25.90
N THR A 349 14.67 1.35 -26.94
CA THR A 349 14.15 0.98 -28.26
C THR A 349 13.17 -0.19 -28.23
N SER A 350 13.32 -1.07 -27.24
CA SER A 350 12.55 -2.30 -27.10
C SER A 350 11.22 -2.11 -26.34
N CYS A 351 11.23 -1.35 -25.24
CA CYS A 351 10.06 -1.25 -24.37
C CYS A 351 9.60 0.19 -24.08
N GLY A 352 10.22 1.21 -24.71
CA GLY A 352 9.88 2.62 -24.54
C GLY A 352 10.22 3.20 -23.16
N SER A 353 10.75 2.40 -22.23
CA SER A 353 11.08 2.86 -20.90
C SER A 353 12.21 3.87 -20.90
N ARG A 354 12.16 4.87 -20.02
CA ARG A 354 13.25 5.83 -19.87
C ARG A 354 14.52 5.14 -19.37
N ILE A 355 15.67 5.53 -19.90
CA ILE A 355 16.97 5.02 -19.51
C ILE A 355 17.70 6.06 -18.68
N GLY A 356 18.22 5.62 -17.54
CA GLY A 356 19.00 6.43 -16.63
C GLY A 356 20.50 6.49 -16.98
N ARG A 357 21.34 6.71 -15.98
CA ARG A 357 22.81 6.72 -16.13
C ARG A 357 23.37 5.39 -16.62
N GLU A 358 22.80 4.30 -16.11
CA GLU A 358 23.20 2.96 -16.54
C GLU A 358 22.75 2.73 -17.99
N PRO A 359 23.60 2.14 -18.83
CA PRO A 359 23.26 1.89 -20.22
C PRO A 359 22.16 0.83 -20.38
N ALA A 360 22.01 -0.07 -19.41
CA ALA A 360 21.00 -1.12 -19.45
C ALA A 360 19.60 -0.60 -19.04
N CYS A 361 18.59 -0.95 -19.80
CA CYS A 361 17.20 -0.67 -19.46
C CYS A 361 16.77 -1.46 -18.22
N ARG A 362 16.37 -0.79 -17.16
CA ARG A 362 15.91 -1.44 -15.92
C ARG A 362 14.64 -2.26 -16.07
N ARG A 363 13.88 -2.01 -17.14
CA ARG A 363 12.63 -2.71 -17.40
C ARG A 363 12.83 -4.04 -18.16
N CYS A 364 13.63 -4.02 -19.21
CA CYS A 364 13.81 -5.20 -20.08
C CYS A 364 15.26 -5.70 -20.20
N GLY A 365 16.22 -5.05 -19.53
CA GLY A 365 17.63 -5.46 -19.52
C GLY A 365 18.43 -5.07 -20.77
N ARG A 366 17.78 -4.60 -21.85
CA ARG A 366 18.47 -4.27 -23.12
C ARG A 366 19.38 -3.06 -22.94
N GLU A 367 20.59 -3.13 -23.45
CA GLU A 367 21.51 -2.00 -23.52
C GLU A 367 21.04 -0.95 -24.52
N ALA A 368 21.13 0.32 -24.12
CA ALA A 368 20.85 1.46 -24.96
C ALA A 368 22.16 2.11 -25.40
N GLY A 369 22.34 2.19 -26.68
CA GLY A 369 23.48 2.83 -27.34
C GLY A 369 23.31 4.35 -27.49
N SER A 370 23.62 4.85 -28.69
CA SER A 370 23.46 6.24 -29.12
C SER A 370 21.99 6.69 -29.14
N CYS A 371 21.77 7.99 -29.26
CA CYS A 371 20.44 8.58 -29.39
C CYS A 371 19.79 8.14 -30.73
N GLU A 372 18.59 7.58 -30.66
CA GLU A 372 17.84 7.12 -31.83
C GLU A 372 17.50 8.23 -32.84
N THR A 373 17.37 9.47 -32.32
CA THR A 373 16.95 10.58 -33.19
C THR A 373 18.09 11.23 -33.95
N CYS A 374 19.30 11.33 -33.31
CA CYS A 374 20.41 12.07 -33.89
C CYS A 374 21.75 11.34 -33.79
N ALA A 375 21.76 10.07 -33.37
CA ALA A 375 22.94 9.24 -33.14
C ALA A 375 23.98 9.83 -32.16
N GLY A 376 23.65 10.89 -31.41
CA GLY A 376 24.52 11.49 -30.40
C GLY A 376 24.82 10.51 -29.27
N THR A 377 26.03 10.49 -28.76
CA THR A 377 26.48 9.59 -27.68
C THR A 377 26.57 10.26 -26.32
N SER A 378 26.40 11.59 -26.27
CA SER A 378 26.47 12.37 -25.05
C SER A 378 25.08 12.61 -24.47
N PHE A 379 24.91 12.28 -23.20
CA PHE A 379 23.64 12.43 -22.48
C PHE A 379 23.87 13.19 -21.18
N GLU A 380 22.92 14.08 -20.86
CA GLU A 380 22.88 14.83 -19.60
C GLU A 380 21.67 14.39 -18.75
N GLU A 381 21.80 14.53 -17.44
CA GLU A 381 20.72 14.22 -16.53
C GLU A 381 19.58 15.22 -16.60
N MET A 382 18.36 14.69 -16.53
CA MET A 382 17.15 15.49 -16.47
C MET A 382 16.57 15.52 -15.05
N GLY A 383 15.99 16.65 -14.70
CA GLY A 383 15.24 16.85 -13.46
C GLY A 383 16.11 17.13 -12.24
N SER A 384 15.44 17.32 -11.11
CA SER A 384 16.08 17.52 -9.83
C SER A 384 16.41 16.18 -9.19
N VAL A 385 17.68 15.87 -9.00
CA VAL A 385 18.12 14.81 -8.11
C VAL A 385 18.62 15.43 -6.81
N PRO A 386 18.47 14.76 -5.66
CA PRO A 386 18.77 15.37 -4.36
C PRO A 386 20.17 15.97 -4.27
N GLU A 387 21.20 15.29 -4.78
CA GLU A 387 22.59 15.73 -4.73
C GLU A 387 22.81 17.02 -5.51
N ARG A 388 22.29 17.09 -6.73
CA ARG A 388 22.39 18.28 -7.58
C ARG A 388 21.64 19.44 -6.98
N LEU A 389 20.49 19.17 -6.36
CA LEU A 389 19.67 20.18 -5.69
C LEU A 389 20.41 20.75 -4.47
N ALA A 390 21.04 19.90 -3.65
CA ALA A 390 21.84 20.36 -2.52
C ALA A 390 23.01 21.25 -2.95
N VAL A 391 23.72 20.88 -4.03
CA VAL A 391 24.79 21.70 -4.62
C VAL A 391 24.28 23.07 -5.09
N GLU A 392 23.13 23.11 -5.77
CA GLU A 392 22.54 24.36 -6.24
C GLU A 392 22.10 25.25 -5.07
N VAL A 393 21.48 24.69 -4.03
CA VAL A 393 21.12 25.42 -2.81
C VAL A 393 22.37 26.06 -2.17
N ASN A 394 23.43 25.29 -1.96
CA ASN A 394 24.67 25.76 -1.37
C ASN A 394 25.28 26.91 -2.20
N ARG A 395 25.28 26.77 -3.52
CA ARG A 395 25.76 27.83 -4.43
C ARG A 395 24.91 29.10 -4.36
N ARG A 396 23.56 28.98 -4.32
CA ARG A 396 22.62 30.11 -4.35
C ARG A 396 22.51 30.85 -3.02
N LEU A 397 22.70 30.15 -1.90
CA LEU A 397 22.60 30.74 -0.56
C LEU A 397 23.96 31.14 0.03
N GLY A 398 25.04 30.64 -0.55
CA GLY A 398 26.41 30.89 -0.08
C GLY A 398 26.73 30.06 1.17
N GLY A 399 27.59 29.06 1.03
CA GLY A 399 28.01 28.20 2.14
C GLY A 399 27.47 26.77 2.08
N ASP A 400 27.83 25.97 3.08
CA ASP A 400 27.45 24.55 3.18
C ASP A 400 26.19 24.37 4.06
N VAL A 401 25.08 24.93 3.62
CA VAL A 401 23.82 25.04 4.38
C VAL A 401 22.82 23.92 4.08
N ALA A 402 23.00 23.20 2.96
CA ALA A 402 22.12 22.12 2.53
C ALA A 402 22.84 20.78 2.48
N GLY A 403 22.12 19.70 2.84
CA GLY A 403 22.60 18.33 2.77
C GLY A 403 21.49 17.32 2.50
N LEU A 404 21.85 16.10 2.16
CA LEU A 404 20.89 15.02 1.96
C LEU A 404 20.28 14.60 3.30
N HIS A 405 18.97 14.29 3.32
CA HIS A 405 18.31 13.80 4.53
C HIS A 405 18.75 12.34 4.85
N PRO A 406 19.05 11.98 6.12
CA PRO A 406 19.08 12.85 7.29
C PRO A 406 20.35 13.72 7.35
N THR A 407 20.22 14.96 7.81
CA THR A 407 21.33 15.91 7.94
C THR A 407 21.11 16.87 9.12
N GLU A 408 22.19 17.29 9.74
CA GLU A 408 22.18 18.36 10.77
C GLU A 408 22.10 19.77 10.16
N LYS A 409 22.28 19.90 8.84
CA LYS A 409 22.23 21.19 8.15
C LYS A 409 20.84 21.79 8.20
N GLN A 410 20.74 23.11 8.06
CA GLN A 410 19.48 23.85 8.10
C GLN A 410 18.51 23.43 6.99
N ILE A 411 19.04 23.09 5.82
CA ILE A 411 18.24 22.70 4.66
C ILE A 411 18.50 21.23 4.36
N SER A 412 17.49 20.40 4.53
CA SER A 412 17.54 19.00 4.13
C SER A 412 16.92 18.79 2.76
N VAL A 413 17.55 17.98 1.94
CA VAL A 413 17.09 17.59 0.61
C VAL A 413 16.81 16.11 0.60
N GLY A 414 15.64 15.70 0.13
CA GLY A 414 15.26 14.29 0.16
C GLY A 414 14.17 13.91 -0.82
N THR A 415 13.70 12.68 -0.69
CA THR A 415 12.71 12.03 -1.56
C THR A 415 11.48 11.59 -0.77
N GLU A 416 10.52 10.91 -1.42
CA GLU A 416 9.32 10.38 -0.74
C GLU A 416 9.64 9.44 0.44
N ARG A 417 10.77 8.71 0.37
CA ARG A 417 11.20 7.83 1.46
C ARG A 417 11.40 8.57 2.78
N ASP A 418 11.91 9.79 2.67
CA ASP A 418 12.35 10.57 3.80
C ASP A 418 11.18 11.21 4.55
N LEU A 419 10.00 11.31 3.89
CA LEU A 419 8.80 11.94 4.48
C LEU A 419 8.34 11.30 5.78
N ALA A 420 8.57 10.01 5.97
CA ALA A 420 8.16 9.29 7.19
C ALA A 420 9.01 9.65 8.43
N SER A 421 10.24 10.13 8.21
CA SER A 421 11.19 10.49 9.29
C SER A 421 11.33 12.00 9.49
N LEU A 422 10.69 12.81 8.63
CA LEU A 422 10.78 14.26 8.75
C LEU A 422 9.94 14.79 9.92
N PRO A 423 10.53 15.61 10.80
CA PRO A 423 9.73 16.38 11.74
C PRO A 423 8.90 17.44 10.99
N PRO A 424 7.87 18.03 11.63
CA PRO A 424 7.19 19.16 11.06
C PRO A 424 8.17 20.30 10.69
N MET A 425 8.01 20.87 9.49
CA MET A 425 8.91 21.88 8.92
C MET A 425 8.18 23.20 8.63
N PRO A 426 8.79 24.35 8.91
CA PRO A 426 8.17 25.65 8.59
C PRO A 426 8.06 25.92 7.09
N LEU A 427 8.99 25.40 6.30
CA LEU A 427 9.00 25.54 4.84
C LEU A 427 9.33 24.20 4.19
N VAL A 428 8.47 23.78 3.28
CA VAL A 428 8.66 22.60 2.43
C VAL A 428 8.58 23.04 0.97
N VAL A 429 9.48 22.57 0.12
CA VAL A 429 9.52 22.93 -1.30
C VAL A 429 9.46 21.70 -2.18
N ALA A 430 8.45 21.60 -3.03
CA ALA A 430 8.42 20.68 -4.17
C ALA A 430 9.07 21.36 -5.37
N VAL A 431 10.28 20.95 -5.72
CA VAL A 431 11.11 21.67 -6.70
C VAL A 431 10.69 21.41 -8.15
N ASP A 432 10.13 20.24 -8.43
CA ASP A 432 9.77 19.79 -9.79
C ASP A 432 8.43 19.03 -9.73
N VAL A 433 7.32 19.79 -9.70
CA VAL A 433 5.96 19.21 -9.72
C VAL A 433 5.65 18.61 -11.08
N ASP A 434 6.12 19.22 -12.16
CA ASP A 434 5.88 18.77 -13.53
C ASP A 434 6.43 17.36 -13.77
N GLY A 435 7.61 17.07 -13.20
CA GLY A 435 8.22 15.75 -13.27
C GLY A 435 7.41 14.65 -12.59
N LEU A 436 6.63 14.97 -11.56
CA LEU A 436 5.69 14.03 -10.94
C LEU A 436 4.50 13.71 -11.85
N MET A 437 4.04 14.71 -12.64
CA MET A 437 2.88 14.55 -13.53
C MET A 437 3.21 13.83 -14.84
N LEU A 438 4.48 13.80 -15.26
CA LEU A 438 4.93 13.27 -16.55
C LEU A 438 5.23 11.75 -16.52
N GLY A 439 4.40 10.95 -15.87
CA GLY A 439 4.52 9.49 -15.91
C GLY A 439 3.69 8.85 -17.04
N HIS A 440 4.02 7.61 -17.40
CA HIS A 440 3.31 6.85 -18.44
C HIS A 440 2.26 5.88 -17.87
N ASN A 441 1.99 5.93 -16.56
CA ASN A 441 1.05 5.06 -15.88
C ASN A 441 -0.27 5.81 -15.66
N TYR A 442 -1.40 5.14 -15.85
CA TYR A 442 -2.73 5.71 -15.58
C TYR A 442 -2.93 6.22 -14.14
N ARG A 443 -2.08 5.76 -13.20
CA ARG A 443 -2.06 6.20 -11.80
C ARG A 443 -1.18 7.42 -11.53
N THR A 444 -0.40 7.87 -12.51
CA THR A 444 0.62 8.92 -12.31
C THR A 444 0.06 10.17 -11.66
N SER A 445 -1.08 10.67 -12.16
CA SER A 445 -1.70 11.90 -11.66
C SER A 445 -2.23 11.76 -10.24
N GLU A 446 -2.82 10.63 -9.90
CA GLU A 446 -3.26 10.32 -8.53
C GLU A 446 -2.06 10.19 -7.57
N GLU A 447 -1.01 9.47 -7.98
CA GLU A 447 0.20 9.33 -7.17
C GLU A 447 0.90 10.67 -6.94
N ALA A 448 0.96 11.53 -7.97
CA ALA A 448 1.52 12.87 -7.86
C ALA A 448 0.76 13.71 -6.82
N LEU A 449 -0.59 13.74 -6.88
CA LEU A 449 -1.39 14.45 -5.88
C LEU A 449 -1.17 13.89 -4.47
N ARG A 450 -1.13 12.57 -4.31
CA ARG A 450 -0.91 11.91 -3.02
C ARG A 450 0.45 12.26 -2.41
N ILE A 451 1.52 12.24 -3.22
CA ILE A 451 2.86 12.63 -2.78
C ILE A 451 2.89 14.10 -2.36
N LEU A 452 2.32 14.98 -3.17
CA LEU A 452 2.29 16.43 -2.88
C LEU A 452 1.43 16.77 -1.65
N ALA A 453 0.31 16.09 -1.46
CA ALA A 453 -0.53 16.24 -0.28
C ALA A 453 0.19 15.77 1.01
N ARG A 454 0.91 14.64 0.94
CA ARG A 454 1.75 14.16 2.05
C ARG A 454 2.87 15.15 2.35
N LEU A 455 3.51 15.68 1.32
CA LEU A 455 4.55 16.69 1.45
C LEU A 455 4.01 17.98 2.12
N ALA A 456 2.81 18.43 1.72
CA ALA A 456 2.16 19.56 2.35
C ALA A 456 1.84 19.30 3.84
N ASN A 457 1.54 18.06 4.21
CA ASN A 457 1.28 17.69 5.60
C ASN A 457 2.53 17.62 6.49
N VAL A 458 3.75 17.68 5.93
CA VAL A 458 4.99 17.90 6.70
C VAL A 458 5.07 19.33 7.21
N VAL A 459 4.34 20.28 6.61
CA VAL A 459 4.34 21.68 7.05
C VAL A 459 3.77 21.79 8.46
N GLU A 460 4.51 22.42 9.37
CA GLU A 460 4.06 22.68 10.73
C GLU A 460 2.89 23.68 10.77
N SER A 461 2.11 23.66 11.83
CA SER A 461 1.03 24.64 12.02
C SER A 461 1.59 26.01 12.38
N GLY A 462 0.96 27.10 11.88
CA GLY A 462 1.30 28.46 12.26
C GLY A 462 1.38 29.45 11.10
N THR A 463 1.43 30.75 11.44
CA THR A 463 1.48 31.85 10.46
C THR A 463 2.80 31.81 9.69
N GLY A 464 2.73 32.04 8.38
CA GLY A 464 3.90 32.08 7.49
C GLY A 464 4.47 30.71 7.14
N ARG A 465 3.89 29.60 7.70
CA ARG A 465 4.24 28.24 7.36
C ARG A 465 3.56 27.82 6.08
N ARG A 466 4.29 27.22 5.16
CA ARG A 466 3.73 26.82 3.88
C ARG A 466 4.57 25.78 3.14
N MET A 467 3.93 25.12 2.21
CA MET A 467 4.59 24.42 1.12
C MET A 467 4.70 25.36 -0.08
N MET A 468 5.84 25.35 -0.78
CA MET A 468 6.00 25.95 -2.11
C MET A 468 6.08 24.84 -3.15
N ALA A 469 5.33 24.98 -4.24
CA ALA A 469 5.28 24.03 -5.34
C ALA A 469 5.70 24.72 -6.64
N GLN A 470 6.87 24.40 -7.17
CA GLN A 470 7.37 24.95 -8.43
C GLN A 470 6.85 24.16 -9.62
N THR A 471 6.25 24.84 -10.59
CA THR A 471 5.67 24.22 -11.79
C THR A 471 5.67 25.20 -12.96
N SER A 472 5.81 24.68 -14.17
CA SER A 472 5.57 25.43 -15.43
C SER A 472 4.12 25.29 -15.91
N LEU A 473 3.27 24.58 -15.16
CA LEU A 473 1.87 24.31 -15.49
C LEU A 473 0.96 24.73 -14.31
N PRO A 474 0.91 26.02 -13.94
CA PRO A 474 0.21 26.49 -12.74
C PRO A 474 -1.31 26.24 -12.77
N ASP A 475 -1.90 26.12 -13.95
CA ASP A 475 -3.32 25.88 -14.15
C ASP A 475 -3.68 24.41 -14.39
N ALA A 476 -2.70 23.50 -14.32
CA ALA A 476 -2.98 22.07 -14.42
C ALA A 476 -3.99 21.65 -13.33
N PRO A 477 -4.99 20.79 -13.65
CA PRO A 477 -6.04 20.39 -12.70
C PRO A 477 -5.50 19.89 -11.36
N LEU A 478 -4.39 19.14 -11.38
CA LEU A 478 -3.69 18.67 -10.18
C LEU A 478 -3.19 19.83 -9.32
N VAL A 479 -2.56 20.84 -9.95
CA VAL A 479 -1.99 22.01 -9.25
C VAL A 479 -3.11 22.86 -8.66
N VAL A 480 -4.23 22.99 -9.37
CA VAL A 480 -5.43 23.68 -8.86
C VAL A 480 -5.99 22.94 -7.62
N ALA A 481 -6.11 21.61 -7.66
CA ALA A 481 -6.54 20.80 -6.52
C ALA A 481 -5.59 20.94 -5.32
N LEU A 482 -4.28 20.90 -5.59
CA LEU A 482 -3.24 21.08 -4.58
C LEU A 482 -3.36 22.45 -3.89
N ARG A 483 -3.50 23.53 -4.66
CA ARG A 483 -3.67 24.91 -4.16
C ARG A 483 -4.96 25.06 -3.34
N ARG A 484 -6.06 24.42 -3.77
CA ARG A 484 -7.35 24.45 -3.05
C ARG A 484 -7.32 23.66 -1.74
N GLY A 485 -6.48 22.64 -1.63
CA GLY A 485 -6.46 21.71 -0.50
C GLY A 485 -7.68 20.79 -0.45
N ASP A 486 -8.26 20.49 -1.62
CA ASP A 486 -9.40 19.61 -1.78
C ASP A 486 -9.13 18.58 -2.90
N PRO A 487 -8.88 17.29 -2.54
CA PRO A 487 -8.56 16.26 -3.52
C PRO A 487 -9.78 15.74 -4.27
N VAL A 488 -10.99 15.80 -3.68
CA VAL A 488 -12.15 15.03 -4.12
C VAL A 488 -12.57 15.36 -5.55
N PRO A 489 -12.80 16.62 -5.94
CA PRO A 489 -13.25 16.92 -7.30
C PRO A 489 -12.26 16.49 -8.38
N TYR A 490 -10.97 16.55 -8.06
CA TYR A 490 -9.92 16.11 -8.98
C TYR A 490 -9.91 14.58 -9.14
N LEU A 491 -10.02 13.84 -8.04
CA LEU A 491 -10.04 12.37 -8.04
C LEU A 491 -11.32 11.82 -8.68
N GLU A 492 -12.45 12.48 -8.53
CA GLU A 492 -13.70 12.16 -9.24
C GLU A 492 -13.55 12.36 -10.76
N GLY A 493 -12.83 13.41 -11.17
CA GLY A 493 -12.45 13.60 -12.58
C GLY A 493 -11.62 12.43 -13.12
N LEU A 494 -10.59 11.99 -12.36
CA LEU A 494 -9.77 10.83 -12.71
C LEU A 494 -10.60 9.53 -12.74
N LEU A 495 -11.57 9.36 -11.84
CA LEU A 495 -12.47 8.21 -11.87
C LEU A 495 -13.27 8.17 -13.18
N GLY A 496 -13.80 9.32 -13.61
CA GLY A 496 -14.49 9.45 -14.90
C GLY A 496 -13.60 9.14 -16.11
N GLU A 497 -12.34 9.60 -16.08
CA GLU A 497 -11.36 9.29 -17.12
C GLU A 497 -11.05 7.79 -17.17
N ARG A 498 -10.79 7.16 -16.02
CA ARG A 498 -10.54 5.71 -15.93
C ARG A 498 -11.72 4.89 -16.43
N ALA A 499 -12.94 5.30 -16.12
CA ALA A 499 -14.15 4.64 -16.62
C ALA A 499 -14.24 4.71 -18.15
N ARG A 500 -13.91 5.86 -18.75
CA ARG A 500 -13.92 6.06 -20.20
C ARG A 500 -12.90 5.19 -20.93
N PHE A 501 -11.72 4.98 -20.33
CA PHE A 501 -10.63 4.20 -20.94
C PHE A 501 -10.59 2.75 -20.44
N GLY A 502 -11.54 2.31 -19.62
CA GLY A 502 -11.61 0.96 -19.09
C GLY A 502 -10.48 0.62 -18.10
N PHE A 503 -9.87 1.59 -17.44
CA PHE A 503 -8.87 1.34 -16.40
C PHE A 503 -9.53 1.01 -15.03
N PRO A 504 -8.82 0.30 -14.14
CA PRO A 504 -9.32 0.10 -12.78
C PRO A 504 -9.67 1.42 -12.08
N PRO A 505 -10.79 1.48 -11.34
CA PRO A 505 -11.65 0.37 -10.93
C PRO A 505 -12.82 0.05 -11.87
N ALA A 506 -12.94 0.70 -13.02
CA ALA A 506 -14.04 0.47 -13.97
C ALA A 506 -13.95 -0.92 -14.64
N SER A 507 -12.75 -1.47 -14.80
CA SER A 507 -12.52 -2.86 -15.17
C SER A 507 -11.44 -3.47 -14.29
N GLU A 508 -11.37 -4.81 -14.25
CA GLU A 508 -10.25 -5.49 -13.60
C GLU A 508 -9.01 -5.50 -14.51
N MET A 509 -7.85 -5.51 -13.91
CA MET A 509 -6.58 -5.63 -14.61
C MET A 509 -5.66 -6.57 -13.85
N MET A 510 -4.90 -7.38 -14.58
CA MET A 510 -3.96 -8.34 -14.00
C MET A 510 -2.71 -8.43 -14.85
N ALA A 511 -1.54 -8.42 -14.21
CA ALA A 511 -0.28 -8.75 -14.86
C ALA A 511 0.10 -10.20 -14.57
N VAL A 512 0.48 -10.92 -15.61
CA VAL A 512 1.01 -12.30 -15.54
C VAL A 512 2.45 -12.25 -16.04
N GLU A 513 3.40 -12.64 -15.18
CA GLU A 513 4.82 -12.74 -15.54
C GLU A 513 5.24 -14.20 -15.48
N VAL A 514 5.83 -14.72 -16.56
CA VAL A 514 6.26 -16.12 -16.68
C VAL A 514 7.71 -16.19 -17.14
N ARG A 515 8.51 -16.98 -16.43
CA ARG A 515 9.87 -17.33 -16.82
C ARG A 515 9.99 -18.85 -16.85
N GLY A 516 10.31 -19.41 -18.02
CA GLY A 516 10.43 -20.85 -18.25
C GLY A 516 11.10 -21.15 -19.57
N GLU A 517 11.28 -22.42 -19.90
CA GLU A 517 11.90 -22.89 -21.13
C GLU A 517 10.94 -22.89 -22.33
N SER A 518 9.62 -22.89 -22.09
CA SER A 518 8.61 -22.84 -23.15
C SER A 518 8.64 -21.50 -23.88
N SER A 519 8.23 -21.51 -25.14
CA SER A 519 8.19 -20.28 -25.94
C SER A 519 7.13 -19.30 -25.40
N PRO A 520 7.31 -17.98 -25.59
CA PRO A 520 6.28 -17.00 -25.22
C PRO A 520 4.95 -17.23 -25.95
N ASP A 521 4.97 -17.77 -27.16
CA ASP A 521 3.78 -18.06 -27.96
C ASP A 521 2.95 -19.20 -27.37
N ASP A 522 3.59 -20.18 -26.73
CA ASP A 522 2.88 -21.27 -26.03
C ASP A 522 2.15 -20.74 -24.79
N PHE A 523 2.82 -19.89 -23.99
CA PHE A 523 2.19 -19.22 -22.86
C PHE A 523 1.06 -18.29 -23.30
N ASP A 524 1.23 -17.54 -24.39
CA ASP A 524 0.20 -16.65 -24.94
C ASP A 524 -1.04 -17.43 -25.40
N ARG A 525 -0.85 -18.55 -26.10
CA ARG A 525 -1.93 -19.43 -26.52
C ARG A 525 -2.71 -19.96 -25.32
N ASP A 526 -2.00 -20.45 -24.32
CA ASP A 526 -2.59 -20.96 -23.08
C ASP A 526 -3.42 -19.87 -22.35
N LEU A 527 -2.89 -18.65 -22.27
CA LEU A 527 -3.58 -17.52 -21.63
C LEU A 527 -4.85 -17.13 -22.40
N ARG A 528 -4.77 -16.97 -23.71
CA ARG A 528 -5.93 -16.58 -24.54
C ARG A 528 -7.04 -17.63 -24.55
N ALA A 529 -6.70 -18.88 -24.30
CA ALA A 529 -7.69 -19.96 -24.15
C ALA A 529 -8.52 -19.87 -22.86
N LEU A 530 -8.16 -19.01 -21.89
CA LEU A 530 -8.86 -18.91 -20.61
C LEU A 530 -10.20 -18.19 -20.66
N GLY A 531 -10.44 -17.37 -21.68
CA GLY A 531 -11.71 -16.65 -21.84
C GLY A 531 -11.57 -15.30 -22.53
N GLU A 532 -12.70 -14.63 -22.69
CA GLU A 532 -12.78 -13.30 -23.31
C GLU A 532 -12.24 -12.23 -22.36
N ALA A 533 -11.11 -11.63 -22.76
CA ALA A 533 -10.47 -10.50 -22.12
C ALA A 533 -9.54 -9.81 -23.12
N THR A 534 -9.09 -8.62 -22.84
CA THR A 534 -8.02 -7.97 -23.61
C THR A 534 -6.67 -8.46 -23.10
N TYR A 535 -5.90 -9.12 -23.96
CA TYR A 535 -4.56 -9.62 -23.68
C TYR A 535 -3.52 -8.77 -24.40
N LEU A 536 -2.73 -8.04 -23.65
CA LEU A 536 -1.61 -7.23 -24.15
C LEU A 536 -0.30 -7.93 -23.78
N GLY A 537 0.50 -8.24 -24.76
CA GLY A 537 1.74 -9.02 -24.63
C GLY A 537 1.81 -10.15 -25.67
N PRO A 538 2.85 -11.00 -25.63
CA PRO A 538 3.96 -11.00 -24.67
C PRO A 538 4.89 -9.80 -24.81
N ALA A 539 5.33 -9.24 -23.69
CA ALA A 539 6.37 -8.23 -23.63
C ALA A 539 7.54 -8.76 -22.79
N GLU A 540 8.77 -8.56 -23.27
CA GLU A 540 9.96 -8.94 -22.52
C GLU A 540 10.09 -8.08 -21.25
N SER A 541 10.42 -8.70 -20.13
CA SER A 541 10.65 -8.04 -18.85
C SER A 541 11.90 -8.61 -18.15
N ALA A 542 12.41 -7.93 -17.15
CA ALA A 542 13.53 -8.43 -16.34
C ALA A 542 13.24 -9.78 -15.65
N ARG A 543 11.97 -10.19 -15.57
CA ARG A 543 11.51 -11.43 -14.94
C ARG A 543 11.03 -12.49 -15.92
N GLY A 544 11.25 -12.33 -17.22
CA GLY A 544 10.78 -13.19 -18.29
C GLY A 544 9.74 -12.48 -19.17
N TRP A 545 8.68 -13.18 -19.55
CA TRP A 545 7.62 -12.66 -20.40
C TRP A 545 6.46 -12.14 -19.57
N ARG A 546 5.89 -11.03 -20.00
CA ARG A 546 4.81 -10.35 -19.29
C ARG A 546 3.60 -10.13 -20.19
N TRP A 547 2.42 -10.42 -19.63
CA TRP A 547 1.11 -10.06 -20.20
C TRP A 547 0.38 -9.15 -19.23
N LEU A 548 -0.39 -8.22 -19.81
CA LEU A 548 -1.38 -7.45 -19.11
C LEU A 548 -2.75 -7.89 -19.62
N ILE A 549 -3.61 -8.35 -18.71
CA ILE A 549 -4.94 -8.87 -19.02
C ILE A 549 -5.96 -7.92 -18.40
N GLN A 550 -6.95 -7.48 -19.19
CA GLN A 550 -7.94 -6.48 -18.79
C GLN A 550 -9.34 -6.91 -19.19
N GLY A 551 -10.31 -6.65 -18.33
CA GLY A 551 -11.72 -6.95 -18.57
C GLY A 551 -12.44 -7.50 -17.34
N SER A 552 -13.45 -8.34 -17.55
CA SER A 552 -14.09 -9.12 -16.48
C SER A 552 -13.31 -10.41 -16.25
N LEU A 553 -12.43 -10.42 -15.26
CA LEU A 553 -11.39 -11.46 -15.11
C LEU A 553 -11.81 -12.69 -14.27
N GLY A 554 -13.06 -12.80 -13.84
CA GLY A 554 -13.53 -13.96 -13.04
C GLY A 554 -13.20 -15.31 -13.68
N PRO A 555 -13.62 -15.59 -14.93
CA PRO A 555 -13.31 -16.84 -15.63
C PRO A 555 -11.80 -17.04 -15.83
N VAL A 556 -11.08 -15.99 -16.19
CA VAL A 556 -9.61 -16.02 -16.39
C VAL A 556 -8.91 -16.39 -15.10
N LYS A 557 -9.26 -15.78 -13.95
CA LYS A 557 -8.69 -16.08 -12.64
C LYS A 557 -8.91 -17.54 -12.23
N LEU A 558 -10.09 -18.11 -12.53
CA LEU A 558 -10.39 -19.52 -12.26
C LEU A 558 -9.54 -20.45 -13.14
N GLY A 559 -9.45 -20.17 -14.44
CA GLY A 559 -8.69 -20.96 -15.40
C GLY A 559 -7.18 -20.88 -15.19
N LEU A 560 -6.67 -19.78 -14.64
CA LEU A 560 -5.26 -19.61 -14.33
C LEU A 560 -4.74 -20.60 -13.28
N ARG A 561 -5.56 -21.03 -12.30
CA ARG A 561 -5.10 -21.91 -11.22
C ARG A 561 -4.51 -23.24 -11.73
N PRO A 562 -5.23 -24.06 -12.54
CA PRO A 562 -4.67 -25.28 -13.09
C PRO A 562 -3.53 -24.99 -14.08
N LEU A 563 -3.59 -23.88 -14.80
CA LEU A 563 -2.57 -23.47 -15.75
C LEU A 563 -1.24 -23.15 -15.05
N ILE A 564 -1.26 -22.37 -13.98
CA ILE A 564 -0.09 -22.07 -13.15
C ILE A 564 0.51 -23.35 -12.58
N GLN A 565 -0.34 -24.29 -12.13
CA GLN A 565 0.14 -25.56 -11.62
C GLN A 565 0.90 -26.33 -12.70
N ARG A 566 0.33 -26.46 -13.90
CA ARG A 566 0.97 -27.12 -15.05
C ARG A 566 2.29 -26.48 -15.45
N TRP A 567 2.34 -25.14 -15.51
CA TRP A 567 3.57 -24.40 -15.85
C TRP A 567 4.66 -24.57 -14.80
N ARG A 568 4.29 -24.60 -13.51
CA ARG A 568 5.24 -24.87 -12.42
C ARG A 568 5.78 -26.29 -12.46
N GLU A 569 4.97 -27.27 -12.82
CA GLU A 569 5.38 -28.66 -13.00
C GLU A 569 6.36 -28.83 -14.17
N SER A 570 6.28 -27.97 -15.19
CA SER A 570 7.26 -27.88 -16.28
C SER A 570 8.47 -26.98 -15.94
N GLY A 571 8.63 -26.56 -14.69
CA GLY A 571 9.78 -25.76 -14.24
C GLY A 571 9.64 -24.26 -14.38
N ALA A 572 8.49 -23.73 -14.83
CA ALA A 572 8.30 -22.30 -14.97
C ALA A 572 8.05 -21.59 -13.62
N THR A 573 8.59 -20.39 -13.50
CA THR A 573 8.25 -19.46 -12.40
C THR A 573 7.15 -18.52 -12.86
N VAL A 574 6.06 -18.44 -12.09
CA VAL A 574 4.90 -17.61 -12.43
C VAL A 574 4.63 -16.62 -11.32
N ARG A 575 4.47 -15.34 -11.67
CA ARG A 575 4.04 -14.27 -10.80
C ARG A 575 2.73 -13.68 -11.32
N ILE A 576 1.75 -13.57 -10.43
CA ILE A 576 0.48 -12.90 -10.70
C ILE A 576 0.44 -11.61 -9.89
N ASP A 577 0.03 -10.52 -10.54
CA ASP A 577 -0.21 -9.23 -9.91
C ASP A 577 -1.61 -8.76 -10.30
N ALA A 578 -2.58 -9.01 -9.42
CA ALA A 578 -3.93 -8.48 -9.58
C ALA A 578 -3.92 -6.98 -9.26
N ASP A 579 -4.60 -6.19 -10.08
CA ASP A 579 -4.65 -4.72 -9.99
C ASP A 579 -3.25 -4.08 -9.88
N PRO A 580 -2.37 -4.27 -10.88
CA PRO A 580 -0.99 -3.84 -10.82
C PRO A 580 -0.89 -2.31 -10.64
N ILE A 581 0.00 -1.89 -9.74
CA ILE A 581 0.31 -0.47 -9.55
C ILE A 581 1.25 0.02 -10.66
N ASP A 582 2.19 -0.83 -11.09
CA ASP A 582 3.14 -0.54 -12.15
C ASP A 582 2.78 -1.35 -13.41
N LEU A 583 2.60 -0.63 -14.52
CA LEU A 583 2.32 -1.21 -15.83
C LEU A 583 3.58 -1.43 -16.65
#